data_1d91ef286dbe5c466d4687b953e64990
#
_entry.id   1d91ef286dbe5c466d4687b953e64990
#
_cell.length_a   1.000
_cell.length_b   1.000
_cell.length_c   1.000
_cell.angle_alpha   90.00
_cell.angle_beta   90.00
_cell.angle_gamma   90.00
#
_symmetry.space_group_name_H-M   'P 1'
#
loop_
_entity.id
_entity.type
_entity.pdbx_description
1 polymer ?
#
loop_
_entity_poly.entity_id
_entity_poly.type
_entity_poly.pdbx_seq_one_letter_code
_entity_poly.pdbx_strand_id
1 'polypeptide(L)'
;MELTAAIKALEAVSNGTPVTVHSDSEYLIKTMTKGWKRNANQDLWDQLDSLTAGRKVDWQWVRGHNGDQWNEEADSLAVAAMQGKGAPKAPPKEDRTTQGLTHVDAQGTAKMVDVGDKPDTVRTAIAGGKVTMKPETLALILQGRMEKGDVFTVARLAGINAAKHTWELIPLAHQLPLSHVGIDFETDPAKGIVTITASARTAAKTGVEMEALTAAAVCGLTIYDMCKAVDRGMVISEVKVLEKHGGRSGDFVVER
;
A
#
# COMPACT_ATOMS: atom_id res chain seq x y z
N MET A 1 12.78 29.85 9.46
CA MET A 1 11.60 29.33 8.74
C MET A 1 11.12 27.99 9.31
N GLU A 2 11.99 27.02 9.53
CA GLU A 2 11.63 25.65 9.97
C GLU A 2 10.98 25.57 11.35
N LEU A 3 11.47 26.36 12.33
CA LEU A 3 10.81 26.51 13.63
C LEU A 3 9.35 27.00 13.49
N THR A 4 9.14 28.02 12.67
CA THR A 4 7.79 28.56 12.41
C THR A 4 6.91 27.55 11.71
N ALA A 5 7.46 26.75 10.79
CA ALA A 5 6.74 25.67 10.11
C ALA A 5 6.32 24.58 11.10
N ALA A 6 7.21 24.13 11.98
CA ALA A 6 6.89 23.16 13.02
C ALA A 6 5.82 23.66 14.00
N ILE A 7 5.91 24.93 14.44
CA ILE A 7 4.91 25.57 15.28
C ILE A 7 3.55 25.56 14.61
N LYS A 8 3.46 26.03 13.35
CA LYS A 8 2.20 26.07 12.59
C LYS A 8 1.60 24.71 12.34
N ALA A 9 2.44 23.70 12.08
CA ALA A 9 2.00 22.32 11.94
C ALA A 9 1.37 21.80 13.25
N LEU A 10 2.01 22.05 14.39
CA LEU A 10 1.49 21.63 15.70
C LEU A 10 0.25 22.40 16.13
N GLU A 11 0.12 23.70 15.79
CA GLU A 11 -1.10 24.49 16.02
C GLU A 11 -2.30 23.93 15.23
N ALA A 12 -2.06 23.37 14.04
CA ALA A 12 -3.11 22.82 13.18
C ALA A 12 -3.67 21.46 13.65
N VAL A 13 -2.98 20.79 14.59
CA VAL A 13 -3.37 19.47 15.08
C VAL A 13 -3.98 19.57 16.47
N SER A 14 -5.12 18.90 16.70
CA SER A 14 -5.82 18.91 17.99
C SER A 14 -4.93 18.44 19.14
N ASN A 15 -5.06 19.11 20.32
CA ASN A 15 -4.30 18.73 21.51
C ASN A 15 -4.59 17.27 21.92
N GLY A 16 -3.52 16.56 22.33
CA GLY A 16 -3.61 15.15 22.74
C GLY A 16 -3.45 14.11 21.62
N THR A 17 -3.43 14.54 20.35
CA THR A 17 -3.12 13.62 19.24
C THR A 17 -1.61 13.35 19.18
N PRO A 18 -1.15 12.09 19.13
CA PRO A 18 0.24 11.78 18.86
C PRO A 18 0.64 12.29 17.47
N VAL A 19 1.81 12.93 17.37
CA VAL A 19 2.29 13.54 16.11
C VAL A 19 3.72 13.09 15.83
N THR A 20 4.02 12.74 14.59
CA THR A 20 5.39 12.60 14.10
C THR A 20 5.74 13.80 13.23
N VAL A 21 6.82 14.51 13.57
CA VAL A 21 7.33 15.64 12.80
C VAL A 21 8.57 15.20 12.02
N HIS A 22 8.46 15.24 10.68
CA HIS A 22 9.57 14.99 9.77
C HIS A 22 10.15 16.33 9.34
N SER A 23 11.48 16.49 9.44
CA SER A 23 12.18 17.68 8.97
C SER A 23 13.60 17.34 8.54
N ASP A 24 14.10 17.99 7.50
CA ASP A 24 15.49 17.95 7.07
C ASP A 24 16.40 18.90 7.86
N SER A 25 15.80 19.76 8.70
CA SER A 25 16.52 20.61 9.62
C SER A 25 17.18 19.82 10.74
N GLU A 26 18.46 19.51 10.55
CA GLU A 26 19.25 18.82 11.57
C GLU A 26 19.29 19.59 12.89
N TYR A 27 19.30 20.94 12.82
CA TYR A 27 19.28 21.79 14.01
C TYR A 27 17.97 21.66 14.79
N LEU A 28 16.81 21.69 14.13
CA LEU A 28 15.51 21.51 14.78
C LEU A 28 15.44 20.14 15.45
N ILE A 29 15.67 19.09 14.69
CA ILE A 29 15.52 17.70 15.17
C ILE A 29 16.50 17.41 16.32
N LYS A 30 17.78 17.79 16.18
CA LYS A 30 18.78 17.54 17.25
C LYS A 30 18.56 18.41 18.49
N THR A 31 18.01 19.61 18.34
CA THR A 31 17.63 20.43 19.49
C THR A 31 16.49 19.77 20.27
N MET A 32 15.47 19.27 19.60
CA MET A 32 14.32 18.63 20.25
C MET A 32 14.62 17.22 20.79
N THR A 33 15.55 16.48 20.17
CA THR A 33 15.85 15.09 20.56
C THR A 33 17.10 14.94 21.43
N LYS A 34 18.10 15.81 21.25
CA LYS A 34 19.41 15.72 21.91
C LYS A 34 19.77 16.94 22.77
N GLY A 35 18.86 17.91 22.88
CA GLY A 35 19.07 19.11 23.72
C GLY A 35 20.17 20.03 23.22
N TRP A 36 20.34 20.18 21.91
CA TRP A 36 21.33 21.14 21.38
C TRP A 36 21.05 22.57 21.84
N LYS A 37 22.11 23.37 21.97
CA LYS A 37 22.03 24.75 22.45
C LYS A 37 21.21 25.62 21.48
N ARG A 38 20.25 26.36 22.03
CA ARG A 38 19.40 27.32 21.32
C ARG A 38 20.11 28.67 21.27
N ASN A 39 20.65 29.04 20.12
CA ASN A 39 21.49 30.24 19.98
C ASN A 39 20.69 31.48 19.50
N ALA A 40 19.48 31.32 18.95
CA ALA A 40 18.65 32.39 18.41
C ALA A 40 17.15 32.00 18.44
N ASN A 41 16.27 33.00 18.25
CA ASN A 41 14.81 32.85 18.18
C ASN A 41 14.23 32.16 19.43
N GLN A 42 14.61 32.63 20.60
CA GLN A 42 14.19 32.03 21.87
C GLN A 42 12.68 32.03 22.01
N ASP A 43 12.02 33.09 21.54
CA ASP A 43 10.56 33.24 21.49
C ASP A 43 9.86 32.12 20.73
N LEU A 44 10.42 31.70 19.59
CA LEU A 44 9.89 30.58 18.79
C LEU A 44 10.13 29.24 19.50
N TRP A 45 11.27 29.08 20.18
CA TRP A 45 11.53 27.87 20.96
C TRP A 45 10.57 27.72 22.14
N ASP A 46 10.30 28.81 22.85
CA ASP A 46 9.36 28.84 23.98
C ASP A 46 7.93 28.51 23.52
N GLN A 47 7.53 29.01 22.34
CA GLN A 47 6.25 28.67 21.71
C GLN A 47 6.20 27.19 21.32
N LEU A 48 7.25 26.64 20.72
CA LEU A 48 7.32 25.24 20.33
C LEU A 48 7.25 24.33 21.56
N ASP A 49 7.98 24.67 22.64
CA ASP A 49 7.96 23.92 23.90
C ASP A 49 6.55 23.90 24.50
N SER A 50 5.85 25.04 24.48
CA SER A 50 4.48 25.14 24.97
C SER A 50 3.50 24.25 24.19
N LEU A 51 3.69 24.13 22.88
CA LEU A 51 2.87 23.28 22.00
C LEU A 51 3.18 21.79 22.15
N THR A 52 4.39 21.44 22.54
CA THR A 52 4.81 20.05 22.77
C THR A 52 4.55 19.59 24.20
N ALA A 53 4.36 20.53 25.15
CA ALA A 53 4.08 20.21 26.54
C ALA A 53 2.76 19.42 26.67
N GLY A 54 2.84 18.18 27.20
CA GLY A 54 1.68 17.30 27.35
C GLY A 54 1.21 16.57 26.08
N ARG A 55 1.97 16.69 24.98
CA ARG A 55 1.70 16.00 23.73
C ARG A 55 2.83 15.00 23.41
N LYS A 56 2.48 13.80 22.93
CA LYS A 56 3.48 12.84 22.43
C LYS A 56 3.88 13.27 21.01
N VAL A 57 5.07 13.86 20.87
CA VAL A 57 5.65 14.25 19.58
C VAL A 57 6.89 13.40 19.31
N ASP A 58 6.90 12.71 18.19
CA ASP A 58 8.07 11.99 17.67
C ASP A 58 8.77 12.86 16.61
N TRP A 59 10.08 13.05 16.76
CA TRP A 59 10.88 13.92 15.91
C TRP A 59 11.80 13.09 15.04
N GLN A 60 11.57 13.10 13.72
CA GLN A 60 12.34 12.31 12.77
C GLN A 60 13.07 13.20 11.78
N TRP A 61 14.38 12.97 11.67
CA TRP A 61 15.19 13.64 10.66
C TRP A 61 15.03 12.92 9.31
N VAL A 62 14.78 13.68 8.26
CA VAL A 62 14.74 13.22 6.87
C VAL A 62 15.85 13.90 6.07
N ARG A 63 16.39 13.24 5.06
CA ARG A 63 17.42 13.84 4.23
C ARG A 63 16.77 14.76 3.19
N GLY A 64 17.13 16.05 3.19
CA GLY A 64 16.68 17.03 2.20
C GLY A 64 17.03 16.61 0.77
N HIS A 65 16.14 16.91 -0.20
CA HIS A 65 16.31 16.64 -1.64
C HIS A 65 16.61 15.18 -1.99
N ASN A 66 16.04 14.22 -1.28
CA ASN A 66 16.29 12.79 -1.47
C ASN A 66 15.02 12.01 -1.82
N GLY A 67 14.04 12.66 -2.46
CA GLY A 67 12.79 12.01 -2.89
C GLY A 67 11.78 11.74 -1.77
N ASP A 68 11.95 12.32 -0.57
CA ASP A 68 10.89 12.35 0.43
C ASP A 68 9.80 13.32 -0.06
N GLN A 69 8.67 12.75 -0.46
CA GLN A 69 7.56 13.47 -1.10
C GLN A 69 7.05 14.63 -0.25
N TRP A 70 6.97 14.46 1.06
CA TRP A 70 6.42 15.47 1.96
C TRP A 70 7.39 16.61 2.20
N ASN A 71 8.70 16.31 2.23
CA ASN A 71 9.74 17.33 2.35
C ASN A 71 9.83 18.17 1.06
N GLU A 72 9.74 17.55 -0.11
CA GLU A 72 9.72 18.28 -1.40
C GLU A 72 8.45 19.13 -1.56
N GLU A 73 7.31 18.67 -1.07
CA GLU A 73 6.07 19.45 -1.06
C GLU A 73 6.16 20.65 -0.11
N ALA A 74 6.73 20.47 1.07
CA ALA A 74 6.98 21.56 2.02
C ALA A 74 7.92 22.61 1.43
N ASP A 75 8.98 22.22 0.75
CA ASP A 75 9.92 23.11 0.07
C ASP A 75 9.22 23.89 -1.05
N SER A 76 8.42 23.23 -1.86
CA SER A 76 7.63 23.84 -2.94
C SER A 76 6.67 24.90 -2.42
N LEU A 77 5.99 24.62 -1.30
CA LEU A 77 5.09 25.56 -0.60
C LEU A 77 5.86 26.77 -0.03
N ALA A 78 7.03 26.53 0.54
CA ALA A 78 7.89 27.59 1.06
C ALA A 78 8.37 28.54 -0.06
N VAL A 79 8.79 28.00 -1.20
CA VAL A 79 9.21 28.76 -2.37
C VAL A 79 8.03 29.56 -2.96
N ALA A 80 6.85 28.99 -3.07
CA ALA A 80 5.64 29.68 -3.55
C ALA A 80 5.26 30.85 -2.65
N ALA A 81 5.35 30.68 -1.32
CA ALA A 81 5.11 31.74 -0.35
C ALA A 81 6.12 32.89 -0.46
N MET A 82 7.39 32.59 -0.70
CA MET A 82 8.46 33.60 -0.92
C MET A 82 8.25 34.41 -2.21
N GLN A 83 7.63 33.83 -3.24
CA GLN A 83 7.35 34.49 -4.53
C GLN A 83 6.08 35.37 -4.51
N GLY A 84 5.42 35.53 -3.37
CA GLY A 84 4.18 36.29 -3.23
C GLY A 84 2.99 35.68 -3.99
N LYS A 85 3.14 34.50 -4.54
CA LYS A 85 2.04 33.68 -5.02
C LYS A 85 1.34 33.13 -3.79
N GLY A 86 0.13 33.59 -3.53
CA GLY A 86 -0.65 33.12 -2.36
C GLY A 86 -0.51 31.61 -2.22
N ALA A 87 -0.37 31.12 -0.98
CA ALA A 87 -0.21 29.71 -0.72
C ALA A 87 -1.20 28.92 -1.59
N PRO A 88 -0.78 27.90 -2.33
CA PRO A 88 -1.71 27.04 -3.02
C PRO A 88 -2.77 26.66 -1.99
N LYS A 89 -4.05 26.82 -2.33
CA LYS A 89 -5.15 26.44 -1.45
C LYS A 89 -4.81 25.05 -0.95
N ALA A 90 -4.64 24.90 0.37
CA ALA A 90 -4.37 23.59 0.95
C ALA A 90 -5.34 22.61 0.30
N PRO A 91 -4.86 21.46 -0.18
CA PRO A 91 -5.78 20.46 -0.71
C PRO A 91 -6.90 20.30 0.32
N PRO A 92 -8.18 20.22 -0.09
CA PRO A 92 -9.29 20.11 0.85
C PRO A 92 -8.90 19.04 1.86
N LYS A 93 -9.02 19.33 3.16
CA LYS A 93 -8.77 18.33 4.21
C LYS A 93 -9.60 17.13 3.82
N GLU A 94 -8.95 16.08 3.31
CA GLU A 94 -9.62 14.82 3.10
C GLU A 94 -10.11 14.38 4.46
N ASP A 95 -11.41 14.51 4.66
CA ASP A 95 -12.12 13.97 5.81
C ASP A 95 -11.91 12.45 5.74
N ARG A 96 -10.98 11.93 6.52
CA ARG A 96 -10.66 10.50 6.57
C ARG A 96 -11.83 9.64 7.05
N THR A 97 -12.94 10.27 7.45
CA THR A 97 -14.19 9.58 7.80
C THR A 97 -15.13 9.39 6.61
N THR A 98 -14.87 10.09 5.48
CA THR A 98 -15.48 9.81 4.19
C THR A 98 -14.38 9.83 3.13
N GLN A 99 -13.57 8.76 3.03
CA GLN A 99 -12.89 8.49 1.79
C GLN A 99 -14.00 8.33 0.75
N GLY A 100 -14.29 9.41 0.02
CA GLY A 100 -15.20 9.38 -1.11
C GLY A 100 -14.77 8.22 -1.99
N LEU A 101 -15.69 7.37 -2.34
CA LEU A 101 -15.45 6.26 -3.25
C LEU A 101 -14.76 6.85 -4.49
N THR A 102 -13.46 6.61 -4.65
CA THR A 102 -12.65 7.19 -5.74
C THR A 102 -13.10 6.77 -7.13
N HIS A 103 -14.01 5.78 -7.19
CA HIS A 103 -14.57 5.19 -8.39
C HIS A 103 -16.03 5.58 -8.65
N VAL A 104 -16.55 6.62 -7.97
CA VAL A 104 -17.87 7.20 -8.24
C VAL A 104 -17.77 8.71 -8.41
N ASP A 105 -18.56 9.26 -9.33
CA ASP A 105 -18.69 10.70 -9.49
C ASP A 105 -19.66 11.30 -8.44
N ALA A 106 -19.85 12.62 -8.48
CA ALA A 106 -20.75 13.33 -7.58
C ALA A 106 -22.23 12.89 -7.69
N GLN A 107 -22.59 12.16 -8.76
CA GLN A 107 -23.91 11.60 -9.02
C GLN A 107 -24.01 10.14 -8.62
N GLY A 108 -22.94 9.53 -8.06
CA GLY A 108 -22.91 8.13 -7.67
C GLY A 108 -22.68 7.13 -8.83
N THR A 109 -22.29 7.63 -10.00
CA THR A 109 -22.01 6.79 -11.18
C THR A 109 -20.59 6.24 -11.11
N ALA A 110 -20.41 4.96 -11.42
CA ALA A 110 -19.11 4.31 -11.44
C ALA A 110 -18.20 4.95 -12.50
N LYS A 111 -16.98 5.35 -12.10
CA LYS A 111 -15.99 5.99 -12.97
C LYS A 111 -14.60 5.42 -12.73
N MET A 112 -13.89 5.10 -13.81
CA MET A 112 -12.47 4.76 -13.73
C MET A 112 -11.65 6.00 -13.33
N VAL A 113 -10.73 5.85 -12.39
CA VAL A 113 -9.87 6.96 -11.92
C VAL A 113 -8.92 7.38 -13.03
N ASP A 114 -8.89 8.68 -13.34
CA ASP A 114 -7.88 9.23 -14.26
C ASP A 114 -6.51 9.25 -13.56
N VAL A 115 -5.55 8.62 -14.19
CA VAL A 115 -4.16 8.55 -13.71
C VAL A 115 -3.18 9.25 -14.68
N GLY A 116 -3.69 9.99 -15.68
CA GLY A 116 -2.91 10.60 -16.74
C GLY A 116 -1.75 11.46 -16.24
N ASP A 117 -1.97 12.28 -15.21
CA ASP A 117 -0.99 13.23 -14.67
C ASP A 117 -0.01 12.61 -13.64
N LYS A 118 -0.17 11.32 -13.31
CA LYS A 118 0.72 10.65 -12.36
C LYS A 118 2.00 10.19 -13.05
N PRO A 119 3.17 10.28 -12.38
CA PRO A 119 4.39 9.70 -12.90
C PRO A 119 4.33 8.15 -12.85
N ASP A 120 5.04 7.52 -13.77
CA ASP A 120 5.28 6.09 -13.70
C ASP A 120 6.23 5.79 -12.52
N THR A 121 5.82 4.89 -11.66
CA THR A 121 6.63 4.40 -10.53
C THR A 121 6.62 2.88 -10.49
N VAL A 122 7.69 2.29 -9.95
CA VAL A 122 7.73 0.85 -9.72
C VAL A 122 6.71 0.52 -8.62
N ARG A 123 5.87 -0.47 -8.91
CA ARG A 123 4.82 -0.93 -8.00
C ARG A 123 4.87 -2.43 -7.88
N THR A 124 4.74 -2.91 -6.65
CA THR A 124 4.69 -4.35 -6.35
C THR A 124 3.50 -4.59 -5.43
N ALA A 125 2.80 -5.69 -5.64
CA ALA A 125 1.79 -6.17 -4.72
C ALA A 125 1.95 -7.68 -4.51
N ILE A 126 1.66 -8.13 -3.30
CA ILE A 126 1.61 -9.54 -2.92
C ILE A 126 0.21 -9.80 -2.36
N ALA A 127 -0.45 -10.81 -2.89
CA ALA A 127 -1.74 -11.30 -2.40
C ALA A 127 -1.61 -12.75 -1.95
N GLY A 128 -2.39 -13.09 -0.94
CA GLY A 128 -2.53 -14.46 -0.45
C GLY A 128 -3.90 -15.05 -0.76
N GLY A 129 -3.98 -16.37 -0.63
CA GLY A 129 -5.21 -17.15 -0.66
C GLY A 129 -4.98 -18.51 -0.01
N LYS A 130 -6.06 -19.18 0.36
CA LYS A 130 -6.01 -20.55 0.89
C LYS A 130 -7.02 -21.43 0.21
N VAL A 131 -6.66 -22.70 0.00
CA VAL A 131 -7.60 -23.77 -0.35
C VAL A 131 -7.49 -24.83 0.75
N THR A 132 -8.61 -25.07 1.44
CA THR A 132 -8.75 -26.14 2.43
C THR A 132 -9.47 -27.32 1.78
N MET A 133 -8.94 -28.51 1.94
CA MET A 133 -9.41 -29.75 1.35
C MET A 133 -9.22 -30.92 2.34
N LYS A 134 -9.70 -32.09 1.98
CA LYS A 134 -9.39 -33.29 2.75
C LYS A 134 -7.89 -33.60 2.67
N PRO A 135 -7.23 -34.07 3.75
CA PRO A 135 -5.83 -34.47 3.72
C PRO A 135 -5.52 -35.49 2.62
N GLU A 136 -6.44 -36.41 2.36
CA GLU A 136 -6.30 -37.44 1.33
C GLU A 136 -6.28 -36.82 -0.09
N THR A 137 -7.06 -35.76 -0.31
CA THR A 137 -7.06 -35.01 -1.58
C THR A 137 -5.70 -34.34 -1.81
N LEU A 138 -5.17 -33.68 -0.79
CA LEU A 138 -3.85 -33.06 -0.88
C LEU A 138 -2.75 -34.10 -1.09
N ALA A 139 -2.83 -35.26 -0.44
CA ALA A 139 -1.89 -36.36 -0.67
C ALA A 139 -1.91 -36.85 -2.13
N LEU A 140 -3.07 -36.94 -2.78
CA LEU A 140 -3.17 -37.30 -4.21
C LEU A 140 -2.50 -36.23 -5.11
N ILE A 141 -2.66 -34.94 -4.79
CA ILE A 141 -2.00 -33.85 -5.52
C ILE A 141 -0.48 -34.00 -5.42
N LEU A 142 0.04 -34.13 -4.18
CA LEU A 142 1.47 -34.22 -3.91
C LEU A 142 2.12 -35.48 -4.54
N GLN A 143 1.37 -36.54 -4.71
CA GLN A 143 1.81 -37.78 -5.39
C GLN A 143 1.70 -37.72 -6.92
N GLY A 144 1.19 -36.63 -7.48
CA GLY A 144 0.98 -36.51 -8.92
C GLY A 144 -0.08 -37.49 -9.47
N ARG A 145 -1.04 -37.93 -8.63
CA ARG A 145 -2.05 -38.96 -8.95
C ARG A 145 -3.42 -38.38 -9.34
N MET A 146 -3.49 -37.09 -9.67
CA MET A 146 -4.71 -36.49 -10.15
C MET A 146 -4.91 -36.78 -11.64
N GLU A 147 -6.14 -37.19 -12.03
CA GLU A 147 -6.46 -37.52 -13.43
C GLU A 147 -6.19 -36.38 -14.41
N LYS A 148 -6.39 -35.13 -13.98
CA LYS A 148 -6.16 -33.92 -14.78
C LYS A 148 -4.69 -33.46 -14.83
N GLY A 149 -3.76 -34.23 -14.26
CA GLY A 149 -2.34 -33.93 -14.28
C GLY A 149 -1.85 -33.07 -13.12
N ASP A 150 -0.74 -32.33 -13.32
CA ASP A 150 -0.09 -31.52 -12.28
C ASP A 150 -0.91 -30.28 -11.91
N VAL A 151 -1.59 -30.38 -10.77
CA VAL A 151 -2.49 -29.35 -10.24
C VAL A 151 -1.79 -28.01 -10.00
N PHE A 152 -0.60 -28.04 -9.40
CA PHE A 152 0.10 -26.80 -9.06
C PHE A 152 0.69 -26.11 -10.29
N THR A 153 1.18 -26.86 -11.25
CA THR A 153 1.67 -26.28 -12.52
C THR A 153 0.52 -25.63 -13.29
N VAL A 154 -0.63 -26.30 -13.41
CA VAL A 154 -1.80 -25.75 -14.11
C VAL A 154 -2.35 -24.53 -13.37
N ALA A 155 -2.47 -24.58 -12.04
CA ALA A 155 -2.92 -23.44 -11.22
C ALA A 155 -1.98 -22.25 -11.36
N ARG A 156 -0.65 -22.47 -11.36
CA ARG A 156 0.35 -21.40 -11.56
C ARG A 156 0.18 -20.73 -12.92
N LEU A 157 0.06 -21.49 -13.98
CA LEU A 157 -0.15 -20.95 -15.33
C LEU A 157 -1.46 -20.17 -15.43
N ALA A 158 -2.52 -20.69 -14.84
CA ALA A 158 -3.84 -20.02 -14.81
C ALA A 158 -3.77 -18.69 -14.04
N GLY A 159 -3.11 -18.66 -12.88
CA GLY A 159 -2.93 -17.44 -12.09
C GLY A 159 -2.10 -16.39 -12.81
N ILE A 160 -0.99 -16.78 -13.46
CA ILE A 160 -0.18 -15.86 -14.27
C ILE A 160 -1.01 -15.29 -15.43
N ASN A 161 -1.80 -16.12 -16.10
CA ASN A 161 -2.66 -15.67 -17.18
C ASN A 161 -3.76 -14.72 -16.66
N ALA A 162 -4.37 -15.03 -15.53
CA ALA A 162 -5.40 -14.21 -14.90
C ALA A 162 -4.87 -12.81 -14.51
N ALA A 163 -3.67 -12.72 -13.95
CA ALA A 163 -3.03 -11.42 -13.68
C ALA A 163 -2.91 -10.56 -14.95
N LYS A 164 -2.53 -11.15 -16.09
CA LYS A 164 -2.38 -10.44 -17.37
C LYS A 164 -3.71 -9.97 -17.95
N HIS A 165 -4.82 -10.59 -17.57
CA HIS A 165 -6.18 -10.31 -18.06
C HIS A 165 -7.08 -9.69 -16.99
N THR A 166 -6.53 -9.19 -15.88
CA THR A 166 -7.28 -8.59 -14.78
C THR A 166 -8.20 -7.46 -15.27
N TRP A 167 -7.73 -6.62 -16.16
CA TRP A 167 -8.49 -5.50 -16.71
C TRP A 167 -9.74 -5.93 -17.52
N GLU A 168 -9.77 -7.14 -18.04
CA GLU A 168 -10.95 -7.72 -18.70
C GLU A 168 -11.99 -8.25 -17.70
N LEU A 169 -11.55 -8.61 -16.49
CA LEU A 169 -12.40 -9.21 -15.45
C LEU A 169 -12.94 -8.17 -14.48
N ILE A 170 -12.16 -7.13 -14.19
CA ILE A 170 -12.47 -6.09 -13.22
C ILE A 170 -12.79 -4.79 -13.96
N PRO A 171 -14.05 -4.36 -14.01
CA PRO A 171 -14.52 -3.31 -14.95
C PRO A 171 -13.78 -1.97 -14.86
N LEU A 172 -13.28 -1.59 -13.67
CA LEU A 172 -12.60 -0.32 -13.44
C LEU A 172 -11.09 -0.46 -13.28
N ALA A 173 -10.52 -1.65 -13.51
CA ALA A 173 -9.08 -1.86 -13.50
C ALA A 173 -8.44 -1.31 -14.79
N HIS A 174 -7.27 -0.70 -14.64
CA HIS A 174 -6.46 -0.25 -15.77
C HIS A 174 -5.74 -1.44 -16.42
N GLN A 175 -5.56 -1.39 -17.73
CA GLN A 175 -4.65 -2.32 -18.40
C GLN A 175 -3.20 -1.94 -18.09
N LEU A 176 -2.48 -2.84 -17.40
CA LEU A 176 -1.12 -2.57 -16.94
C LEU A 176 -0.08 -3.46 -17.64
N PRO A 177 1.08 -2.90 -18.02
CA PRO A 177 2.21 -3.66 -18.54
C PRO A 177 2.94 -4.36 -17.38
N LEU A 178 2.57 -5.61 -17.06
CA LEU A 178 3.23 -6.37 -16.00
C LEU A 178 4.64 -6.77 -16.39
N SER A 179 5.62 -6.44 -15.56
CA SER A 179 7.02 -6.84 -15.72
C SER A 179 7.33 -8.17 -15.04
N HIS A 180 6.51 -8.57 -14.04
CA HIS A 180 6.66 -9.82 -13.31
C HIS A 180 5.32 -10.28 -12.73
N VAL A 181 5.09 -11.60 -12.76
CA VAL A 181 4.05 -12.29 -11.97
C VAL A 181 4.68 -13.56 -11.42
N GLY A 182 4.72 -13.70 -10.09
CA GLY A 182 5.20 -14.86 -9.37
C GLY A 182 4.06 -15.56 -8.62
N ILE A 183 4.07 -16.87 -8.55
CA ILE A 183 3.09 -17.66 -7.79
C ILE A 183 3.80 -18.80 -7.08
N ASP A 184 3.61 -18.88 -5.78
CA ASP A 184 4.15 -19.91 -4.92
C ASP A 184 3.03 -20.63 -4.15
N PHE A 185 3.26 -21.91 -3.85
CA PHE A 185 2.37 -22.74 -3.09
C PHE A 185 3.12 -23.35 -1.90
N GLU A 186 2.56 -23.19 -0.72
CA GLU A 186 2.96 -23.89 0.49
C GLU A 186 1.85 -24.84 0.91
N THR A 187 2.21 -26.02 1.43
CA THR A 187 1.23 -27.04 1.79
C THR A 187 1.39 -27.48 3.25
N ASP A 188 0.25 -27.68 3.93
CA ASP A 188 0.16 -28.38 5.22
C ASP A 188 -0.63 -29.69 4.99
N PRO A 189 0.05 -30.82 4.71
CA PRO A 189 -0.62 -32.09 4.41
C PRO A 189 -1.47 -32.61 5.56
N ALA A 190 -1.08 -32.32 6.81
CA ALA A 190 -1.81 -32.80 8.00
C ALA A 190 -3.18 -32.11 8.13
N LYS A 191 -3.26 -30.83 7.72
CA LYS A 191 -4.50 -30.05 7.77
C LYS A 191 -5.25 -30.01 6.44
N GLY A 192 -4.65 -30.53 5.35
CA GLY A 192 -5.22 -30.43 4.03
C GLY A 192 -5.29 -28.99 3.53
N ILE A 193 -4.28 -28.18 3.79
CA ILE A 193 -4.25 -26.75 3.43
C ILE A 193 -3.20 -26.51 2.35
N VAL A 194 -3.60 -25.77 1.31
CA VAL A 194 -2.71 -25.15 0.33
C VAL A 194 -2.77 -23.65 0.53
N THR A 195 -1.64 -23.02 0.85
CA THR A 195 -1.48 -21.57 0.90
C THR A 195 -0.92 -21.10 -0.43
N ILE A 196 -1.55 -20.08 -1.02
CA ILE A 196 -1.19 -19.47 -2.29
C ILE A 196 -0.60 -18.10 -1.98
N THR A 197 0.56 -17.80 -2.57
CA THR A 197 1.15 -16.46 -2.57
C THR A 197 1.35 -16.02 -4.00
N ALA A 198 0.71 -14.93 -4.40
CA ALA A 198 0.82 -14.36 -5.74
C ALA A 198 1.43 -12.96 -5.66
N SER A 199 2.45 -12.70 -6.47
CA SER A 199 3.10 -11.40 -6.58
C SER A 199 2.96 -10.83 -7.99
N ALA A 200 2.75 -9.52 -8.09
CA ALA A 200 2.73 -8.80 -9.36
C ALA A 200 3.60 -7.55 -9.28
N ARG A 201 4.24 -7.18 -10.39
CA ARG A 201 5.08 -5.98 -10.51
C ARG A 201 4.89 -5.28 -11.84
N THR A 202 4.87 -3.95 -11.78
CA THR A 202 4.82 -3.07 -12.96
C THR A 202 5.63 -1.78 -12.71
N ALA A 203 5.91 -1.04 -13.77
CA ALA A 203 6.25 0.37 -13.71
C ALA A 203 5.12 1.15 -14.39
N ALA A 204 4.22 1.74 -13.58
CA ALA A 204 3.00 2.36 -14.07
C ALA A 204 2.45 3.41 -13.08
N LYS A 205 1.36 4.06 -13.50
CA LYS A 205 0.71 5.17 -12.77
C LYS A 205 -0.24 4.72 -11.66
N THR A 206 -0.60 3.42 -11.62
CA THR A 206 -1.50 2.84 -10.60
C THR A 206 -0.95 1.53 -10.03
N GLY A 207 -1.51 1.05 -8.93
CA GLY A 207 -1.08 -0.18 -8.25
C GLY A 207 -1.44 -1.44 -9.00
N VAL A 208 -0.86 -2.57 -8.56
CA VAL A 208 -1.04 -3.92 -9.13
C VAL A 208 -1.70 -4.88 -8.14
N GLU A 209 -2.43 -4.34 -7.19
CA GLU A 209 -3.11 -5.12 -6.15
C GLU A 209 -4.15 -6.05 -6.76
N MET A 210 -4.89 -5.56 -7.76
CA MET A 210 -5.94 -6.35 -8.43
C MET A 210 -5.35 -7.50 -9.24
N GLU A 211 -4.21 -7.31 -9.87
CA GLU A 211 -3.50 -8.35 -10.62
C GLU A 211 -3.03 -9.46 -9.68
N ALA A 212 -2.47 -9.12 -8.51
CA ALA A 212 -2.06 -10.10 -7.52
C ALA A 212 -3.26 -10.85 -6.91
N LEU A 213 -4.35 -10.15 -6.57
CA LEU A 213 -5.58 -10.75 -6.05
C LEU A 213 -6.24 -11.68 -7.07
N THR A 214 -6.34 -11.26 -8.33
CA THR A 214 -6.93 -12.06 -9.40
C THR A 214 -6.11 -13.33 -9.62
N ALA A 215 -4.77 -13.22 -9.61
CA ALA A 215 -3.89 -14.36 -9.70
C ALA A 215 -4.13 -15.38 -8.59
N ALA A 216 -4.15 -14.93 -7.32
CA ALA A 216 -4.37 -15.81 -6.17
C ALA A 216 -5.76 -16.48 -6.22
N ALA A 217 -6.81 -15.71 -6.56
CA ALA A 217 -8.16 -16.22 -6.66
C ALA A 217 -8.30 -17.30 -7.76
N VAL A 218 -7.75 -17.04 -8.95
CA VAL A 218 -7.83 -17.99 -10.07
C VAL A 218 -6.97 -19.23 -9.84
N CYS A 219 -5.85 -19.12 -9.11
CA CYS A 219 -5.12 -20.30 -8.63
C CYS A 219 -6.02 -21.20 -7.77
N GLY A 220 -6.73 -20.63 -6.79
CA GLY A 220 -7.66 -21.36 -5.93
C GLY A 220 -8.78 -22.01 -6.72
N LEU A 221 -9.40 -21.29 -7.67
CA LEU A 221 -10.44 -21.81 -8.56
C LEU A 221 -9.93 -22.96 -9.42
N THR A 222 -8.70 -22.86 -9.91
CA THR A 222 -8.09 -23.90 -10.74
C THR A 222 -7.81 -25.16 -9.93
N ILE A 223 -7.28 -25.03 -8.71
CA ILE A 223 -7.08 -26.17 -7.79
C ILE A 223 -8.45 -26.85 -7.55
N TYR A 224 -9.50 -26.05 -7.27
CA TYR A 224 -10.85 -26.58 -7.08
C TYR A 224 -11.33 -27.36 -8.33
N ASP A 225 -11.24 -26.77 -9.51
CA ASP A 225 -11.71 -27.42 -10.73
C ASP A 225 -10.98 -28.74 -11.00
N MET A 226 -9.68 -28.78 -10.77
CA MET A 226 -8.88 -29.97 -11.03
C MET A 226 -9.16 -31.10 -10.02
N CYS A 227 -9.56 -30.76 -8.79
CA CYS A 227 -9.74 -31.75 -7.71
C CYS A 227 -11.21 -32.06 -7.36
N LYS A 228 -12.18 -31.32 -7.90
CA LYS A 228 -13.64 -31.47 -7.55
C LYS A 228 -14.22 -32.86 -7.81
N ALA A 229 -13.60 -33.66 -8.66
CA ALA A 229 -14.03 -35.04 -8.90
C ALA A 229 -13.87 -35.93 -7.63
N VAL A 230 -12.83 -35.65 -6.82
CA VAL A 230 -12.51 -36.41 -5.61
C VAL A 230 -12.92 -35.68 -4.32
N ASP A 231 -12.98 -34.35 -4.33
CA ASP A 231 -13.36 -33.56 -3.17
C ASP A 231 -14.17 -32.31 -3.60
N ARG A 232 -15.49 -32.32 -3.39
CA ARG A 232 -16.35 -31.18 -3.67
C ARG A 232 -16.49 -30.22 -2.50
N GLY A 233 -16.00 -30.62 -1.32
CA GLY A 233 -16.09 -29.84 -0.10
C GLY A 233 -14.95 -28.83 0.09
N MET A 234 -14.08 -28.67 -0.89
CA MET A 234 -12.97 -27.72 -0.80
C MET A 234 -13.46 -26.28 -0.63
N VAL A 235 -12.76 -25.51 0.19
CA VAL A 235 -13.08 -24.11 0.48
C VAL A 235 -11.92 -23.23 0.05
N ILE A 236 -12.21 -22.24 -0.82
CA ILE A 236 -11.29 -21.16 -1.16
C ILE A 236 -11.57 -20.01 -0.19
N SER A 237 -10.54 -19.52 0.50
CA SER A 237 -10.66 -18.52 1.55
C SER A 237 -9.45 -17.60 1.62
N GLU A 238 -9.53 -16.58 2.46
CA GLU A 238 -8.45 -15.65 2.78
C GLU A 238 -7.77 -14.99 1.56
N VAL A 239 -8.54 -14.75 0.49
CA VAL A 239 -8.03 -13.98 -0.65
C VAL A 239 -7.94 -12.52 -0.23
N LYS A 240 -6.70 -12.02 -0.05
CA LYS A 240 -6.43 -10.67 0.44
C LYS A 240 -5.07 -10.15 -0.02
N VAL A 241 -4.92 -8.84 -0.05
CA VAL A 241 -3.59 -8.20 -0.20
C VAL A 241 -2.80 -8.43 1.08
N LEU A 242 -1.59 -8.90 0.95
CA LEU A 242 -0.62 -9.07 2.05
C LEU A 242 0.35 -7.90 2.12
N GLU A 243 0.86 -7.47 0.97
CA GLU A 243 1.83 -6.40 0.86
C GLU A 243 1.57 -5.58 -0.42
N LYS A 244 1.89 -4.31 -0.32
CA LYS A 244 1.85 -3.38 -1.45
C LYS A 244 2.96 -2.36 -1.26
N HIS A 245 3.71 -2.08 -2.32
CA HIS A 245 4.81 -1.12 -2.30
C HIS A 245 4.75 -0.16 -3.48
N GLY A 246 5.14 1.09 -3.21
CA GLY A 246 5.19 2.17 -4.19
C GLY A 246 3.88 2.95 -4.36
N GLY A 247 4.00 4.11 -5.02
CA GLY A 247 2.91 5.05 -5.24
C GLY A 247 2.68 6.02 -4.09
N ARG A 248 1.75 6.96 -4.30
CA ARG A 248 1.47 8.05 -3.33
C ARG A 248 0.91 7.59 -1.99
N SER A 249 0.22 6.46 -1.94
CA SER A 249 -0.39 5.93 -0.71
C SER A 249 0.61 5.19 0.19
N GLY A 250 1.89 5.17 -0.17
CA GLY A 250 2.93 4.50 0.62
C GLY A 250 2.81 2.98 0.61
N ASP A 251 3.61 2.36 1.47
CA ASP A 251 3.66 0.93 1.62
C ASP A 251 2.57 0.44 2.58
N PHE A 252 2.07 -0.75 2.30
CA PHE A 252 1.12 -1.46 3.14
C PHE A 252 1.61 -2.89 3.34
N VAL A 253 1.67 -3.34 4.58
CA VAL A 253 2.02 -4.71 4.96
C VAL A 253 1.05 -5.15 6.05
N VAL A 254 0.42 -6.30 5.85
CA VAL A 254 -0.45 -6.91 6.87
C VAL A 254 0.43 -7.48 7.98
N GLU A 255 0.20 -7.07 9.23
CA GLU A 255 0.80 -7.72 10.40
C GLU A 255 0.36 -9.19 10.45
N ARG A 256 1.33 -10.11 10.55
CA ARG A 256 1.13 -11.56 10.59
C ARG A 256 0.92 -12.05 12.00
#